data_08a31861c412728017ebbc918d3bc491
#
_entry.id   08a31861c412728017ebbc918d3bc491
#
_cell.length_a   1.000
_cell.length_b   1.000
_cell.length_c   1.000
_cell.angle_alpha   90.00
_cell.angle_beta   90.00
_cell.angle_gamma   90.00
#
_symmetry.space_group_name_H-M   'P 1'
#
loop_
_entity.id
_entity.type
_entity.pdbx_description
1 polymer ?
#
loop_
_entity_poly.entity_id
_entity_poly.type
_entity_poly.pdbx_seq_one_letter_code
_entity_poly.pdbx_strand_id
1 'polypeptide(L)'
;MPEGKKLPPAPMLRLLVFAQTGLIVTLLAVVGAYFAPRAGLEDPFLLAFAQGEGADLWELLRPQLLAGLLVGAPGAAVFLAGYYVVFRPWLDDATVVEEVLIRWGLLSLLAWLISLLTPGGGVTATGVWLSILVSGIAFAAGHAPSYAAAGCKLTPRFWTAMLVLNLWVSLYCGWLFWQHGLAAAIVAHMLVHAAWLPLDLRVARRATT
;
A
#
# COMPACT_ATOMS: atom_id res chain seq x y z
N MET A 1 20.08 -11.83 -18.98
CA MET A 1 20.81 -12.17 -17.75
C MET A 1 22.27 -12.43 -18.11
N PRO A 2 23.26 -12.03 -17.32
CA PRO A 2 24.65 -12.41 -17.57
C PRO A 2 24.72 -13.93 -17.48
N GLU A 3 25.26 -14.56 -18.53
CA GLU A 3 25.44 -16.00 -18.65
C GLU A 3 26.28 -16.51 -17.47
N GLY A 4 25.77 -17.52 -16.74
CA GLY A 4 26.53 -18.29 -15.77
C GLY A 4 26.12 -18.23 -14.30
N LYS A 5 25.19 -17.36 -13.84
CA LYS A 5 24.70 -17.40 -12.44
C LYS A 5 23.52 -18.35 -12.31
N LYS A 6 23.77 -19.54 -11.76
CA LYS A 6 22.70 -20.46 -11.35
C LYS A 6 21.91 -19.81 -10.20
N LEU A 7 20.59 -19.68 -10.36
CA LEU A 7 19.71 -19.27 -9.28
C LEU A 7 19.80 -20.27 -8.11
N PRO A 8 19.67 -19.81 -6.85
CA PRO A 8 19.56 -20.69 -5.70
C PRO A 8 18.39 -21.68 -5.87
N PRO A 9 18.44 -22.85 -5.22
CA PRO A 9 17.31 -23.79 -5.21
C PRO A 9 16.02 -23.10 -4.74
N ALA A 10 14.87 -23.48 -5.31
CA ALA A 10 13.59 -22.85 -5.05
C ALA A 10 13.25 -22.69 -3.54
N PRO A 11 13.53 -23.66 -2.63
CA PRO A 11 13.33 -23.48 -1.19
C PRO A 11 14.19 -22.35 -0.60
N MET A 12 15.45 -22.27 -1.02
CA MET A 12 16.38 -21.22 -0.55
C MET A 12 15.94 -19.83 -1.06
N LEU A 13 15.49 -19.74 -2.32
CA LEU A 13 14.97 -18.50 -2.87
C LEU A 13 13.73 -18.03 -2.10
N ARG A 14 12.79 -18.93 -1.79
CA ARG A 14 11.60 -18.63 -0.97
C ARG A 14 12.00 -18.13 0.42
N LEU A 15 12.97 -18.79 1.07
CA LEU A 15 13.46 -18.38 2.39
C LEU A 15 14.10 -16.98 2.34
N LEU A 16 14.91 -16.70 1.33
CA LEU A 16 15.55 -15.39 1.15
C LEU A 16 14.50 -14.28 0.93
N VAL A 17 13.51 -14.53 0.07
CA VAL A 17 12.40 -13.58 -0.18
C VAL A 17 11.61 -13.35 1.11
N PHE A 18 11.27 -14.41 1.84
CA PHE A 18 10.55 -14.31 3.12
C PHE A 18 11.35 -13.53 4.17
N ALA A 19 12.64 -13.82 4.31
CA ALA A 19 13.52 -13.14 5.26
C ALA A 19 13.70 -11.65 4.89
N GLN A 20 13.89 -11.34 3.60
CA GLN A 20 14.00 -9.97 3.12
C GLN A 20 12.69 -9.19 3.35
N THR A 21 11.56 -9.77 3.00
CA THR A 21 10.24 -9.14 3.21
C THR A 21 9.99 -8.92 4.70
N GLY A 22 10.23 -9.93 5.54
CA GLY A 22 10.10 -9.82 6.99
C GLY A 22 10.98 -8.72 7.58
N LEU A 23 12.23 -8.62 7.13
CA LEU A 23 13.15 -7.56 7.58
C LEU A 23 12.62 -6.17 7.19
N ILE A 24 12.21 -5.98 5.94
CA ILE A 24 11.70 -4.69 5.45
C ILE A 24 10.43 -4.30 6.21
N VAL A 25 9.48 -5.23 6.37
CA VAL A 25 8.24 -5.00 7.14
C VAL A 25 8.56 -4.59 8.58
N THR A 26 9.46 -5.30 9.25
CA THR A 26 9.87 -5.00 10.62
C THR A 26 10.51 -3.62 10.72
N LEU A 27 11.45 -3.29 9.83
CA LEU A 27 12.10 -1.97 9.82
C LEU A 27 11.08 -0.84 9.62
N LEU A 28 10.18 -0.97 8.65
CA LEU A 28 9.18 0.07 8.39
C LEU A 28 8.08 0.11 9.45
N ALA A 29 7.76 -1.00 10.11
CA ALA A 29 6.89 -1.00 11.27
C ALA A 29 7.51 -0.22 12.44
N VAL A 30 8.81 -0.39 12.70
CA VAL A 30 9.56 0.39 13.71
C VAL A 30 9.60 1.88 13.33
N VAL A 31 9.89 2.18 12.06
CA VAL A 31 9.85 3.56 11.54
C VAL A 31 8.46 4.18 11.78
N GLY A 32 7.38 3.48 11.43
CA GLY A 32 6.02 3.94 11.66
C GLY A 32 5.72 4.17 13.14
N ALA A 33 6.07 3.21 14.01
CA ALA A 33 5.87 3.32 15.45
C ALA A 33 6.59 4.55 16.06
N TYR A 34 7.75 4.91 15.52
CA TYR A 34 8.50 6.08 15.99
C TYR A 34 7.95 7.40 15.43
N PHE A 35 7.59 7.45 14.15
CA PHE A 35 7.23 8.69 13.46
C PHE A 35 5.73 8.99 13.44
N ALA A 36 4.85 7.98 13.46
CA ALA A 36 3.40 8.22 13.39
C ALA A 36 2.89 9.11 14.54
N PRO A 37 3.21 8.87 15.83
CA PRO A 37 2.80 9.76 16.91
C PRO A 37 3.36 11.18 16.77
N ARG A 38 4.61 11.30 16.30
CA ARG A 38 5.26 12.61 16.06
C ARG A 38 4.66 13.38 14.89
N ALA A 39 4.01 12.69 13.99
CA ALA A 39 3.29 13.25 12.85
C ALA A 39 1.79 13.42 13.12
N GLY A 40 1.32 13.20 14.34
CA GLY A 40 -0.13 13.24 14.65
C GLY A 40 -0.96 12.21 13.89
N LEU A 41 -0.33 11.10 13.50
CA LEU A 41 -0.95 9.97 12.79
C LEU A 41 -1.09 8.78 13.75
N GLU A 42 -1.58 9.05 14.95
CA GLU A 42 -1.77 8.04 15.98
C GLU A 42 -2.90 7.09 15.62
N ASP A 43 -2.66 5.79 15.82
CA ASP A 43 -3.70 4.76 15.74
C ASP A 43 -4.10 4.35 17.17
N PRO A 44 -5.32 4.71 17.63
CA PRO A 44 -5.76 4.41 19.00
C PRO A 44 -5.78 2.91 19.31
N PHE A 45 -6.09 2.06 18.33
CA PHE A 45 -6.07 0.61 18.51
C PHE A 45 -4.64 0.08 18.72
N LEU A 46 -3.69 0.50 17.87
CA LEU A 46 -2.29 0.07 18.00
C LEU A 46 -1.67 0.61 19.29
N LEU A 47 -2.01 1.82 19.69
CA LEU A 47 -1.51 2.43 20.91
C LEU A 47 -2.01 1.66 22.15
N ALA A 48 -3.31 1.41 22.25
CA ALA A 48 -3.91 0.66 23.35
C ALA A 48 -3.38 -0.78 23.41
N PHE A 49 -3.22 -1.43 22.25
CA PHE A 49 -2.63 -2.76 22.15
C PHE A 49 -1.18 -2.80 22.63
N ALA A 50 -0.36 -1.82 22.23
CA ALA A 50 1.05 -1.74 22.62
C ALA A 50 1.23 -1.43 24.11
N GLN A 51 0.33 -0.67 24.73
CA GLN A 51 0.38 -0.29 26.14
C GLN A 51 -0.19 -1.38 27.06
N GLY A 52 -0.83 -2.42 26.51
CA GLY A 52 -1.47 -3.46 27.28
C GLY A 52 -2.65 -2.94 28.11
N GLU A 53 -3.25 -1.82 27.69
CA GLU A 53 -4.39 -1.24 28.37
C GLU A 53 -5.59 -2.20 28.27
N GLY A 54 -6.31 -2.36 29.38
CA GLY A 54 -7.55 -3.15 29.46
C GLY A 54 -8.74 -2.53 28.70
N ALA A 55 -8.45 -1.62 27.76
CA ALA A 55 -9.45 -1.04 26.87
C ALA A 55 -10.09 -2.14 26.02
N ASP A 56 -11.38 -1.99 25.72
CA ASP A 56 -12.02 -2.86 24.74
C ASP A 56 -11.46 -2.60 23.34
N LEU A 57 -10.45 -3.39 22.97
CA LEU A 57 -9.78 -3.27 21.67
C LEU A 57 -10.76 -3.40 20.49
N TRP A 58 -11.89 -4.07 20.69
CA TRP A 58 -12.94 -4.18 19.69
C TRP A 58 -13.64 -2.84 19.44
N GLU A 59 -13.92 -2.06 20.48
CA GLU A 59 -14.53 -0.74 20.34
C GLU A 59 -13.60 0.24 19.58
N LEU A 60 -12.29 0.07 19.69
CA LEU A 60 -11.32 0.86 18.93
C LEU A 60 -11.13 0.37 17.48
N LEU A 61 -11.20 -0.95 17.26
CA LEU A 61 -10.99 -1.56 15.95
C LEU A 61 -12.24 -1.48 15.04
N ARG A 62 -13.43 -1.69 15.61
CA ARG A 62 -14.69 -1.72 14.87
C ARG A 62 -14.94 -0.49 13.98
N PRO A 63 -14.78 0.75 14.44
CA PRO A 63 -14.97 1.93 13.57
C PRO A 63 -13.94 1.98 12.44
N GLN A 64 -12.71 1.53 12.64
CA GLN A 64 -11.69 1.43 11.59
C GLN A 64 -12.12 0.43 10.51
N LEU A 65 -12.60 -0.76 10.91
CA LEU A 65 -13.09 -1.78 9.98
C LEU A 65 -14.28 -1.26 9.17
N LEU A 66 -15.25 -0.61 9.82
CA LEU A 66 -16.41 -0.04 9.15
C LEU A 66 -16.02 1.06 8.17
N ALA A 67 -15.15 1.99 8.54
CA ALA A 67 -14.64 3.02 7.65
C ALA A 67 -13.91 2.41 6.44
N GLY A 68 -13.07 1.40 6.66
CA GLY A 68 -12.37 0.65 5.61
C GLY A 68 -13.34 0.00 4.63
N LEU A 69 -14.42 -0.60 5.10
CA LEU A 69 -15.47 -1.19 4.25
C LEU A 69 -16.25 -0.12 3.47
N LEU A 70 -16.72 0.92 4.15
CA LEU A 70 -17.58 1.94 3.55
C LEU A 70 -16.88 2.79 2.49
N VAL A 71 -15.60 3.07 2.68
CA VAL A 71 -14.78 3.84 1.71
C VAL A 71 -14.06 2.91 0.74
N GLY A 72 -13.57 1.79 1.22
CA GLY A 72 -12.82 0.82 0.41
C GLY A 72 -13.66 0.17 -0.68
N ALA A 73 -14.94 -0.17 -0.43
CA ALA A 73 -15.78 -0.81 -1.44
C ALA A 73 -16.05 0.11 -2.66
N PRO A 74 -16.47 1.38 -2.50
CA PRO A 74 -16.53 2.31 -3.61
C PRO A 74 -15.17 2.56 -4.27
N GLY A 75 -14.11 2.70 -3.47
CA GLY A 75 -12.74 2.88 -3.97
C GLY A 75 -12.29 1.72 -4.86
N ALA A 76 -12.55 0.48 -4.44
CA ALA A 76 -12.28 -0.71 -5.23
C ALA A 76 -13.12 -0.77 -6.51
N ALA A 77 -14.40 -0.38 -6.46
CA ALA A 77 -15.25 -0.33 -7.64
C ALA A 77 -14.71 0.66 -8.69
N VAL A 78 -14.27 1.85 -8.27
CA VAL A 78 -13.65 2.84 -9.18
C VAL A 78 -12.32 2.31 -9.73
N PHE A 79 -11.49 1.66 -8.89
CA PHE A 79 -10.26 1.00 -9.34
C PHE A 79 -10.55 -0.02 -10.43
N LEU A 80 -11.51 -0.93 -10.21
CA LEU A 80 -11.88 -1.97 -11.17
C LEU A 80 -12.39 -1.37 -12.48
N ALA A 81 -13.24 -0.35 -12.40
CA ALA A 81 -13.72 0.35 -13.59
C ALA A 81 -12.55 0.95 -14.39
N GLY A 82 -11.65 1.68 -13.73
CA GLY A 82 -10.45 2.23 -14.37
C GLY A 82 -9.55 1.15 -14.95
N TYR A 83 -9.29 0.09 -14.17
CA TYR A 83 -8.43 -1.02 -14.62
C TYR A 83 -9.02 -1.71 -15.86
N TYR A 84 -10.24 -2.22 -15.80
CA TYR A 84 -10.81 -3.02 -16.91
C TYR A 84 -11.19 -2.18 -18.13
N VAL A 85 -11.67 -0.95 -17.94
CA VAL A 85 -12.15 -0.11 -19.05
C VAL A 85 -11.00 0.61 -19.75
N VAL A 86 -9.99 1.08 -18.99
CA VAL A 86 -8.96 1.97 -19.52
C VAL A 86 -7.57 1.31 -19.58
N PHE A 87 -7.12 0.72 -18.46
CA PHE A 87 -5.70 0.41 -18.30
C PHE A 87 -5.31 -1.03 -18.59
N ARG A 88 -6.21 -2.00 -18.43
CA ARG A 88 -5.91 -3.42 -18.66
C ARG A 88 -5.27 -3.73 -20.02
N PRO A 89 -5.70 -3.12 -21.14
CA PRO A 89 -5.03 -3.34 -22.44
C PRO A 89 -3.58 -2.85 -22.49
N TRP A 90 -3.11 -2.12 -21.48
CA TRP A 90 -1.77 -1.54 -21.41
C TRP A 90 -0.84 -2.29 -20.45
N LEU A 91 -1.37 -3.23 -19.66
CA LEU A 91 -0.65 -3.97 -18.63
C LEU A 91 -0.62 -5.45 -18.99
N ASP A 92 0.57 -6.03 -18.93
CA ASP A 92 0.79 -7.47 -18.93
C ASP A 92 0.79 -7.92 -17.46
N ASP A 93 0.31 -9.12 -17.12
CA ASP A 93 -0.08 -9.57 -15.77
C ASP A 93 1.04 -9.52 -14.70
N ALA A 94 0.75 -9.01 -13.48
CA ALA A 94 1.53 -9.17 -12.25
C ALA A 94 0.78 -8.78 -10.94
N THR A 95 1.25 -9.21 -9.75
CA THR A 95 0.55 -9.21 -8.44
C THR A 95 1.30 -8.55 -7.26
N VAL A 96 0.62 -8.20 -6.14
CA VAL A 96 0.88 -7.15 -5.10
C VAL A 96 0.97 -7.63 -3.64
N VAL A 97 1.67 -6.90 -2.74
CA VAL A 97 1.57 -6.91 -1.23
C VAL A 97 2.14 -5.62 -0.62
N GLU A 98 1.43 -4.74 0.26
CA GLU A 98 2.16 -3.51 0.69
C GLU A 98 1.58 -2.44 1.63
N GLU A 99 0.49 -2.61 2.43
CA GLU A 99 -0.07 -1.50 3.22
C GLU A 99 0.80 -1.03 4.40
N VAL A 100 1.39 -1.98 5.13
CA VAL A 100 2.21 -1.63 6.31
C VAL A 100 3.46 -0.83 5.92
N LEU A 101 4.05 -1.14 4.76
CA LEU A 101 5.27 -0.49 4.30
C LEU A 101 5.03 0.98 3.94
N ILE A 102 3.92 1.25 3.27
CA ILE A 102 3.67 2.55 2.66
C ILE A 102 2.95 3.49 3.63
N ARG A 103 1.86 3.05 4.28
CA ARG A 103 1.07 3.95 5.13
C ARG A 103 1.68 4.10 6.51
N TRP A 104 1.93 3.00 7.19
CA TRP A 104 2.50 3.08 8.52
C TRP A 104 3.96 3.57 8.51
N GLY A 105 4.82 3.03 7.64
CA GLY A 105 6.24 3.37 7.59
C GLY A 105 6.52 4.67 6.82
N LEU A 106 6.38 4.64 5.49
CA LEU A 106 6.85 5.72 4.62
C LEU A 106 6.02 7.00 4.76
N LEU A 107 4.68 6.92 4.77
CA LEU A 107 3.83 8.09 4.89
C LEU A 107 4.05 8.80 6.22
N SER A 108 4.15 8.08 7.33
CA SER A 108 4.39 8.68 8.65
C SER A 108 5.76 9.37 8.72
N LEU A 109 6.80 8.77 8.15
CA LEU A 109 8.12 9.39 8.03
C LEU A 109 8.06 10.69 7.21
N LEU A 110 7.40 10.68 6.05
CA LEU A 110 7.27 11.85 5.19
C LEU A 110 6.47 12.96 5.87
N ALA A 111 5.36 12.64 6.53
CA ALA A 111 4.55 13.62 7.26
C ALA A 111 5.35 14.29 8.37
N TRP A 112 6.16 13.51 9.09
CA TRP A 112 7.08 14.07 10.09
C TRP A 112 8.15 14.96 9.45
N LEU A 113 8.83 14.52 8.38
CA LEU A 113 9.84 15.33 7.68
C LEU A 113 9.25 16.63 7.16
N ILE A 114 8.06 16.61 6.57
CA ILE A 114 7.38 17.82 6.09
C ILE A 114 7.01 18.74 7.26
N SER A 115 6.64 18.20 8.41
CA SER A 115 6.33 19.00 9.61
C SER A 115 7.53 19.81 10.09
N LEU A 116 8.75 19.32 9.91
CA LEU A 116 9.98 20.06 10.25
C LEU A 116 10.20 21.30 9.36
N LEU A 117 9.64 21.29 8.14
CA LEU A 117 9.74 22.39 7.19
C LEU A 117 8.58 23.39 7.33
N THR A 118 7.60 23.08 8.18
CA THR A 118 6.42 23.93 8.40
C THR A 118 6.74 25.04 9.40
N PRO A 119 6.52 26.34 9.07
CA PRO A 119 6.72 27.43 10.02
C PRO A 119 5.93 27.24 11.31
N GLY A 120 6.59 27.29 12.45
CA GLY A 120 5.99 27.06 13.78
C GLY A 120 5.99 25.60 14.23
N GLY A 121 6.46 24.68 13.39
CA GLY A 121 6.49 23.24 13.66
C GLY A 121 5.07 22.64 13.70
N GLY A 122 4.93 21.42 13.26
CA GLY A 122 3.65 20.69 13.34
C GLY A 122 3.15 20.17 12.00
N VAL A 123 2.28 19.18 12.11
CA VAL A 123 1.69 18.50 10.95
C VAL A 123 0.46 19.26 10.48
N THR A 124 0.47 19.66 9.21
CA THR A 124 -0.66 20.32 8.56
C THR A 124 -1.39 19.35 7.64
N ALA A 125 -2.68 19.61 7.38
CA ALA A 125 -3.44 18.82 6.40
C ALA A 125 -2.75 18.80 5.02
N THR A 126 -2.19 19.92 4.58
CA THR A 126 -1.40 20.00 3.34
C THR A 126 -0.17 19.09 3.40
N GLY A 127 0.55 19.09 4.53
CA GLY A 127 1.71 18.21 4.73
C GLY A 127 1.33 16.73 4.66
N VAL A 128 0.20 16.34 5.25
CA VAL A 128 -0.31 14.96 5.17
C VAL A 128 -0.68 14.59 3.73
N TRP A 129 -1.41 15.45 3.01
CA TRP A 129 -1.76 15.19 1.61
C TRP A 129 -0.53 15.08 0.70
N LEU A 130 0.48 15.93 0.91
CA LEU A 130 1.76 15.80 0.20
C LEU A 130 2.45 14.48 0.51
N SER A 131 2.42 14.05 1.76
CA SER A 131 2.98 12.75 2.18
C SER A 131 2.25 11.57 1.53
N ILE A 132 0.91 11.64 1.43
CA ILE A 132 0.08 10.65 0.73
C ILE A 132 0.47 10.59 -0.76
N LEU A 133 0.62 11.73 -1.41
CA LEU A 133 0.99 11.80 -2.83
C LEU A 133 2.40 11.25 -3.07
N VAL A 134 3.39 11.69 -2.29
CA VAL A 134 4.79 11.27 -2.47
C VAL A 134 4.94 9.77 -2.16
N SER A 135 4.35 9.28 -1.08
CA SER A 135 4.37 7.84 -0.76
C SER A 135 3.63 7.02 -1.82
N GLY A 136 2.55 7.54 -2.40
CA GLY A 136 1.80 6.90 -3.49
C GLY A 136 2.60 6.82 -4.80
N ILE A 137 3.37 7.83 -5.14
CA ILE A 137 4.30 7.80 -6.29
C ILE A 137 5.41 6.78 -6.04
N ALA A 138 6.01 6.78 -4.85
CA ALA A 138 7.03 5.79 -4.48
C ALA A 138 6.46 4.36 -4.52
N PHE A 139 5.24 4.17 -4.07
CA PHE A 139 4.51 2.90 -4.14
C PHE A 139 4.33 2.42 -5.60
N ALA A 140 3.83 3.28 -6.48
CA ALA A 140 3.71 2.98 -7.90
C ALA A 140 5.07 2.62 -8.55
N ALA A 141 6.12 3.39 -8.25
CA ALA A 141 7.46 3.13 -8.75
C ALA A 141 8.06 1.82 -8.22
N GLY A 142 7.75 1.46 -6.97
CA GLY A 142 8.19 0.22 -6.33
C GLY A 142 7.70 -1.06 -7.03
N HIS A 143 6.61 -0.98 -7.78
CA HIS A 143 6.08 -2.11 -8.57
C HIS A 143 6.86 -2.36 -9.87
N ALA A 144 7.51 -1.35 -10.44
CA ALA A 144 8.16 -1.46 -11.74
C ALA A 144 9.19 -2.59 -11.85
N PRO A 145 10.05 -2.87 -10.85
CA PRO A 145 11.00 -3.99 -10.92
C PRO A 145 10.32 -5.35 -11.06
N SER A 146 9.19 -5.58 -10.38
CA SER A 146 8.44 -6.84 -10.44
C SER A 146 7.81 -7.04 -11.82
N TYR A 147 7.23 -5.98 -12.39
CA TYR A 147 6.69 -6.01 -13.76
C TYR A 147 7.78 -6.21 -14.81
N ALA A 148 8.92 -5.53 -14.68
CA ALA A 148 10.06 -5.72 -15.57
C ALA A 148 10.60 -7.16 -15.48
N ALA A 149 10.67 -7.75 -14.28
CA ALA A 149 11.07 -9.15 -14.08
C ALA A 149 10.07 -10.15 -14.70
N ALA A 150 8.78 -9.79 -14.74
CA ALA A 150 7.73 -10.56 -15.42
C ALA A 150 7.73 -10.37 -16.95
N GLY A 151 8.64 -9.54 -17.51
CA GLY A 151 8.78 -9.32 -18.95
C GLY A 151 7.99 -8.13 -19.49
N CYS A 152 7.31 -7.37 -18.65
CA CYS A 152 6.55 -6.19 -19.08
C CYS A 152 7.49 -5.08 -19.56
N LYS A 153 7.12 -4.41 -20.67
CA LYS A 153 7.83 -3.24 -21.17
C LYS A 153 7.42 -2.00 -20.39
N LEU A 154 8.36 -1.30 -19.77
CA LEU A 154 8.13 -0.07 -19.02
C LEU A 154 7.87 1.13 -19.96
N THR A 155 6.80 1.07 -20.73
CA THR A 155 6.40 2.12 -21.68
C THR A 155 5.76 3.33 -20.98
N PRO A 156 5.62 4.49 -21.63
CA PRO A 156 4.85 5.61 -21.06
C PRO A 156 3.41 5.22 -20.67
N ARG A 157 2.75 4.36 -21.43
CA ARG A 157 1.42 3.84 -21.11
C ARG A 157 1.42 3.00 -19.84
N PHE A 158 2.43 2.13 -19.68
CA PHE A 158 2.65 1.38 -18.44
C PHE A 158 2.78 2.33 -17.25
N TRP A 159 3.66 3.32 -17.33
CA TRP A 159 3.85 4.28 -16.23
C TRP A 159 2.59 5.09 -15.93
N THR A 160 1.83 5.51 -16.94
CA THR A 160 0.55 6.19 -16.72
C THR A 160 -0.43 5.30 -15.98
N ALA A 161 -0.60 4.04 -16.39
CA ALA A 161 -1.47 3.09 -15.71
C ALA A 161 -1.03 2.84 -14.26
N MET A 162 0.27 2.58 -14.05
CA MET A 162 0.83 2.33 -12.73
C MET A 162 0.62 3.53 -11.79
N LEU A 163 0.92 4.74 -12.27
CA LEU A 163 0.76 5.94 -11.45
C LEU A 163 -0.72 6.19 -11.12
N VAL A 164 -1.61 6.18 -12.11
CA VAL A 164 -3.03 6.51 -11.88
C VAL A 164 -3.69 5.50 -10.95
N LEU A 165 -3.52 4.19 -11.19
CA LEU A 165 -4.16 3.15 -10.39
C LEU A 165 -3.60 3.12 -8.94
N ASN A 166 -2.28 3.20 -8.79
CA ASN A 166 -1.69 3.17 -7.46
C ASN A 166 -1.89 4.48 -6.68
N LEU A 167 -1.89 5.64 -7.35
CA LEU A 167 -2.25 6.90 -6.71
C LEU A 167 -3.70 6.90 -6.26
N TRP A 168 -4.62 6.37 -7.06
CA TRP A 168 -6.01 6.23 -6.64
C TRP A 168 -6.13 5.45 -5.33
N VAL A 169 -5.52 4.26 -5.25
CA VAL A 169 -5.48 3.46 -4.02
C VAL A 169 -4.79 4.22 -2.89
N SER A 170 -3.68 4.90 -3.17
CA SER A 170 -2.93 5.67 -2.17
C SER A 170 -3.72 6.83 -1.58
N LEU A 171 -4.52 7.53 -2.38
CA LEU A 171 -5.30 8.67 -1.93
C LEU A 171 -6.34 8.26 -0.87
N TYR A 172 -7.19 7.27 -1.17
CA TYR A 172 -8.23 6.91 -0.21
C TYR A 172 -7.70 6.04 0.95
N CYS A 173 -6.73 5.14 0.72
CA CYS A 173 -6.10 4.40 1.82
C CYS A 173 -5.26 5.31 2.72
N GLY A 174 -4.54 6.28 2.17
CA GLY A 174 -3.80 7.27 2.95
C GLY A 174 -4.72 8.18 3.76
N TRP A 175 -5.84 8.60 3.19
CA TRP A 175 -6.87 9.35 3.90
C TRP A 175 -7.52 8.50 5.02
N LEU A 176 -7.85 7.25 4.75
CA LEU A 176 -8.38 6.31 5.76
C LEU A 176 -7.38 6.09 6.90
N PHE A 177 -6.11 5.91 6.58
CA PHE A 177 -5.06 5.80 7.60
C PHE A 177 -5.02 7.03 8.49
N TRP A 178 -5.04 8.23 7.90
CA TRP A 178 -5.00 9.49 8.64
C TRP A 178 -6.23 9.72 9.52
N GLN A 179 -7.43 9.40 9.04
CA GLN A 179 -8.69 9.70 9.73
C GLN A 179 -9.20 8.56 10.61
N HIS A 180 -8.87 7.32 10.30
CA HIS A 180 -9.49 6.14 10.89
C HIS A 180 -8.50 5.06 11.34
N GLY A 181 -7.20 5.24 11.10
CA GLY A 181 -6.16 4.30 11.51
C GLY A 181 -5.77 3.25 10.47
N LEU A 182 -4.76 2.46 10.83
CA LEU A 182 -4.11 1.51 9.92
C LEU A 182 -5.04 0.39 9.47
N ALA A 183 -5.88 -0.13 10.36
CA ALA A 183 -6.80 -1.21 10.03
C ALA A 183 -7.82 -0.80 8.95
N ALA A 184 -8.28 0.47 8.95
CA ALA A 184 -9.17 0.99 7.91
C ALA A 184 -8.50 0.97 6.52
N ALA A 185 -7.25 1.41 6.44
CA ALA A 185 -6.47 1.37 5.19
C ALA A 185 -6.24 -0.06 4.71
N ILE A 186 -5.88 -0.99 5.61
CA ILE A 186 -5.68 -2.41 5.29
C ILE A 186 -6.94 -3.03 4.71
N VAL A 187 -8.10 -2.85 5.36
CA VAL A 187 -9.38 -3.39 4.88
C VAL A 187 -9.73 -2.84 3.50
N ALA A 188 -9.59 -1.54 3.30
CA ALA A 188 -9.89 -0.90 2.03
C ALA A 188 -9.00 -1.42 0.89
N HIS A 189 -7.71 -1.61 1.14
CA HIS A 189 -6.78 -2.17 0.15
C HIS A 189 -7.06 -3.66 -0.12
N MET A 190 -7.32 -4.44 0.91
CA MET A 190 -7.72 -5.85 0.73
C MET A 190 -8.96 -6.02 -0.14
N LEU A 191 -9.93 -5.08 -0.07
CA LEU A 191 -11.10 -5.10 -0.93
C LEU A 191 -10.76 -4.93 -2.41
N VAL A 192 -9.75 -4.10 -2.76
CA VAL A 192 -9.25 -4.00 -4.14
C VAL A 192 -8.77 -5.36 -4.63
N HIS A 193 -7.90 -6.01 -3.84
CA HIS A 193 -7.35 -7.32 -4.23
C HIS A 193 -8.41 -8.41 -4.25
N ALA A 194 -9.30 -8.46 -3.26
CA ALA A 194 -10.39 -9.43 -3.19
C ALA A 194 -11.35 -9.32 -4.38
N ALA A 195 -11.55 -8.11 -4.88
CA ALA A 195 -12.40 -7.88 -6.04
C ALA A 195 -11.66 -8.07 -7.37
N TRP A 196 -10.41 -7.56 -7.48
CA TRP A 196 -9.62 -7.60 -8.71
C TRP A 196 -9.11 -8.99 -9.06
N LEU A 197 -8.45 -9.69 -8.13
CA LEU A 197 -7.79 -10.96 -8.40
C LEU A 197 -8.70 -12.05 -8.97
N PRO A 198 -9.92 -12.32 -8.41
CA PRO A 198 -10.81 -13.33 -8.99
C PRO A 198 -11.29 -12.98 -10.40
N LEU A 199 -11.47 -11.69 -10.69
CA LEU A 199 -11.89 -11.23 -12.01
C LEU A 199 -10.77 -11.39 -13.03
N ASP A 200 -9.55 -11.02 -12.66
CA ASP A 200 -8.38 -11.11 -13.55
C ASP A 200 -8.07 -12.58 -13.88
N LEU A 201 -8.10 -13.47 -12.89
CA LEU A 201 -7.95 -14.92 -13.09
C LEU A 201 -9.02 -15.51 -14.02
N ARG A 202 -10.27 -15.02 -13.96
CA ARG A 202 -11.34 -15.46 -14.88
C ARG A 202 -11.08 -15.01 -16.33
N VAL A 203 -10.59 -13.79 -16.50
CA VAL A 203 -10.27 -13.26 -17.83
C VAL A 203 -9.06 -13.95 -18.42
N ALA A 204 -8.00 -14.18 -17.64
CA ALA A 204 -6.82 -14.91 -18.08
C ALA A 204 -7.18 -16.33 -18.56
N ARG A 205 -8.01 -17.06 -17.81
CA ARG A 205 -8.49 -18.42 -18.23
C ARG A 205 -9.26 -18.41 -19.54
N ARG A 206 -10.07 -17.38 -19.82
CA ARG A 206 -10.83 -17.28 -21.07
C ARG A 206 -9.95 -16.95 -22.29
N ALA A 207 -8.78 -16.36 -22.09
CA ALA A 207 -7.85 -16.06 -23.16
C ALA A 207 -7.02 -17.28 -23.60
N THR A 208 -7.01 -18.36 -22.79
CA THR A 208 -6.26 -19.60 -23.06
C THR A 208 -7.15 -20.74 -23.59
N THR A 209 -8.46 -20.54 -23.67
CA THR A 209 -9.45 -21.45 -24.29
C THR A 209 -9.87 -20.93 -25.65
#